data_de0c97a042202a31323211b0cfdbc86f
#
_entry.id   de0c97a042202a31323211b0cfdbc86f
#
_cell.length_a   1.000
_cell.length_b   1.000
_cell.length_c   1.000
_cell.angle_alpha   90.00
_cell.angle_beta   90.00
_cell.angle_gamma   90.00
#
_symmetry.space_group_name_H-M   'P 1'
#
loop_
_entity.id
_entity.type
_entity.pdbx_description
1 polymer ?
#
loop_
_entity_poly.entity_id
_entity_poly.type
_entity_poly.pdbx_seq_one_letter_code
_entity_poly.pdbx_strand_id
1 'polypeptide(L)'
;MFASFYSMQLFAMDMNHCDYSEDELGKRYPVSMNHEMDENLNQLRISIPSLKKMTNGQIMGMMKMMGPNYYWPVSKNGSTNYGVLIMAHGYGPGGDLDLFNSVQDVGLDYQTTLSMGMSMMTSTHVICSVNEMIHNNVEKIFVVPVSSTAHNTLVRQWNYIFNLEDNYAYSDVERIKNENIVMLDPISDHMYAKKIILEYTNEISVDPENEALIIIAHGPIDEADNKVELVLMDNIGQYIKKHTNINTIKAFTLQDDAPKQIRENNLENIKAFMEKSQNEGKRILMVSNLMSGQGIQRKLSKDFEGFDYVFNSKGLLTHPHYIQWIKESVKAHTE
;
A
#
# COMPACT_ATOMS: atom_id res chain seq x y z
N MET A 1 -38.66 -45.17 -11.64
CA MET A 1 -37.45 -44.40 -11.96
C MET A 1 -37.67 -43.02 -11.34
N PHE A 2 -37.24 -42.84 -10.09
CA PHE A 2 -37.41 -41.57 -9.34
C PHE A 2 -36.10 -40.77 -9.52
N ALA A 3 -36.19 -39.64 -10.22
CA ALA A 3 -35.10 -38.68 -10.32
C ALA A 3 -35.12 -37.83 -9.04
N SER A 4 -34.07 -38.01 -8.23
CA SER A 4 -33.83 -37.19 -7.05
C SER A 4 -33.20 -35.85 -7.52
N PHE A 5 -33.98 -34.80 -7.42
CA PHE A 5 -33.49 -33.43 -7.52
C PHE A 5 -32.73 -33.09 -6.22
N TYR A 6 -31.42 -33.13 -6.26
CA TYR A 6 -30.61 -32.47 -5.24
C TYR A 6 -30.74 -30.96 -5.46
N SER A 7 -31.54 -30.30 -4.64
CA SER A 7 -31.50 -28.86 -4.51
C SER A 7 -30.15 -28.50 -3.84
N MET A 8 -29.24 -27.93 -4.62
CA MET A 8 -28.15 -27.15 -4.09
C MET A 8 -28.77 -25.99 -3.30
N GLN A 9 -28.84 -26.13 -1.98
CA GLN A 9 -28.98 -24.98 -1.11
C GLN A 9 -27.69 -24.19 -1.19
N LEU A 10 -27.69 -23.13 -2.04
CA LEU A 10 -26.78 -22.01 -1.83
C LEU A 10 -27.03 -21.56 -0.38
N PHE A 11 -26.04 -21.73 0.48
CA PHE A 11 -25.97 -20.98 1.71
C PHE A 11 -25.85 -19.50 1.30
N ALA A 12 -26.98 -18.80 1.23
CA ALA A 12 -27.01 -17.36 1.32
C ALA A 12 -26.27 -17.03 2.64
N MET A 13 -25.04 -16.53 2.55
CA MET A 13 -24.44 -15.78 3.65
C MET A 13 -25.51 -14.76 4.06
N ASP A 14 -25.86 -14.79 5.33
CA ASP A 14 -26.71 -13.78 5.94
C ASP A 14 -25.95 -12.45 5.75
N MET A 15 -26.32 -11.71 4.70
CA MET A 15 -25.69 -10.44 4.34
C MET A 15 -26.17 -9.43 5.36
N ASN A 16 -25.60 -9.50 6.56
CA ASN A 16 -25.82 -8.50 7.59
C ASN A 16 -25.51 -7.14 6.98
N HIS A 17 -26.56 -6.34 6.87
CA HIS A 17 -26.46 -4.98 6.41
C HIS A 17 -25.44 -4.25 7.29
N CYS A 18 -24.32 -3.83 6.71
CA CYS A 18 -23.28 -3.13 7.46
C CYS A 18 -23.83 -1.77 7.89
N ASP A 19 -24.02 -1.60 9.20
CA ASP A 19 -24.30 -0.28 9.75
C ASP A 19 -23.05 0.59 9.68
N TYR A 20 -23.19 1.79 9.14
CA TYR A 20 -22.11 2.77 9.06
C TYR A 20 -22.62 4.20 9.25
N SER A 21 -21.76 5.08 9.69
CA SER A 21 -21.93 6.52 9.54
C SER A 21 -21.22 7.00 8.27
N GLU A 22 -21.79 8.00 7.59
CA GLU A 22 -21.20 8.58 6.38
C GLU A 22 -20.87 10.05 6.63
N ASP A 23 -19.69 10.50 6.20
CA ASP A 23 -19.31 11.90 6.28
C ASP A 23 -19.73 12.68 5.01
N GLU A 24 -19.47 14.00 5.01
CA GLU A 24 -19.83 14.90 3.91
C GLU A 24 -19.14 14.56 2.58
N LEU A 25 -18.03 13.82 2.62
CA LEU A 25 -17.28 13.36 1.45
C LEU A 25 -17.74 11.97 0.96
N GLY A 26 -18.69 11.34 1.64
CA GLY A 26 -19.18 9.99 1.31
C GLY A 26 -18.28 8.86 1.84
N LYS A 27 -17.36 9.16 2.77
CA LYS A 27 -16.60 8.13 3.49
C LYS A 27 -17.51 7.43 4.48
N ARG A 28 -17.46 6.12 4.52
CA ARG A 28 -18.30 5.27 5.35
C ARG A 28 -17.50 4.60 6.43
N TYR A 29 -17.90 4.85 7.67
CA TYR A 29 -17.26 4.36 8.88
C TYR A 29 -18.13 3.27 9.49
N PRO A 30 -17.83 1.98 9.25
CA PRO A 30 -18.62 0.88 9.80
C PRO A 30 -18.60 0.87 11.32
N VAL A 31 -19.72 0.51 11.91
CA VAL A 31 -19.82 0.25 13.34
C VAL A 31 -19.13 -1.09 13.62
N SER A 32 -17.93 -1.04 14.17
CA SER A 32 -17.21 -2.25 14.59
C SER A 32 -17.85 -2.80 15.85
N MET A 33 -18.31 -4.05 15.80
CA MET A 33 -18.62 -4.79 17.01
C MET A 33 -17.31 -5.19 17.67
N ASN A 34 -16.99 -4.55 18.81
CA ASN A 34 -15.79 -4.82 19.60
C ASN A 34 -15.90 -6.19 20.29
N HIS A 35 -15.56 -7.24 19.58
CA HIS A 35 -15.32 -8.55 20.18
C HIS A 35 -13.80 -8.74 20.38
N GLU A 36 -13.40 -9.03 21.61
CA GLU A 36 -12.03 -9.48 21.98
C GLU A 36 -10.90 -8.46 21.81
N MET A 37 -11.14 -7.18 22.08
CA MET A 37 -10.13 -6.11 21.97
C MET A 37 -8.82 -6.45 22.72
N ASP A 38 -8.91 -7.04 23.92
CA ASP A 38 -7.73 -7.37 24.73
C ASP A 38 -6.89 -8.49 24.07
N GLU A 39 -7.53 -9.48 23.44
CA GLU A 39 -6.83 -10.56 22.72
C GLU A 39 -6.11 -10.00 21.50
N ASN A 40 -6.77 -9.19 20.68
CA ASN A 40 -6.14 -8.56 19.52
C ASN A 40 -4.94 -7.68 19.92
N LEU A 41 -5.04 -6.93 21.02
CA LEU A 41 -3.91 -6.15 21.55
C LEU A 41 -2.73 -7.03 22.01
N ASN A 42 -3.00 -8.22 22.55
CA ASN A 42 -1.96 -9.18 22.89
C ASN A 42 -1.30 -9.75 21.63
N GLN A 43 -2.08 -10.11 20.62
CA GLN A 43 -1.58 -10.59 19.34
C GLN A 43 -0.70 -9.53 18.64
N LEU A 44 -1.11 -8.25 18.67
CA LEU A 44 -0.30 -7.14 18.16
C LEU A 44 1.05 -7.03 18.86
N ARG A 45 1.12 -7.22 20.19
CA ARG A 45 2.41 -7.20 20.91
C ARG A 45 3.34 -8.33 20.51
N ILE A 46 2.76 -9.48 20.11
CA ILE A 46 3.53 -10.62 19.61
C ILE A 46 4.03 -10.34 18.20
N SER A 47 3.16 -9.82 17.35
CA SER A 47 3.42 -9.61 15.92
C SER A 47 4.30 -8.39 15.63
N ILE A 48 4.24 -7.36 16.48
CA ILE A 48 4.95 -6.09 16.28
C ILE A 48 5.94 -5.85 17.43
N PRO A 49 7.23 -6.09 17.23
CA PRO A 49 8.25 -6.01 18.30
C PRO A 49 8.28 -4.67 19.04
N SER A 50 8.02 -3.55 18.37
CA SER A 50 8.00 -2.22 18.97
C SER A 50 6.86 -2.03 20.00
N LEU A 51 5.77 -2.81 19.87
CA LEU A 51 4.62 -2.75 20.78
C LEU A 51 4.78 -3.60 22.05
N LYS A 52 5.77 -4.49 22.10
CA LYS A 52 5.93 -5.50 23.15
C LYS A 52 5.87 -4.96 24.58
N LYS A 53 6.35 -3.73 24.80
CA LYS A 53 6.39 -3.08 26.11
C LYS A 53 5.30 -2.02 26.32
N MET A 54 4.43 -1.79 25.31
CA MET A 54 3.41 -0.77 25.40
C MET A 54 2.19 -1.27 26.17
N THR A 55 1.55 -0.37 26.92
CA THR A 55 0.25 -0.63 27.55
C THR A 55 -0.87 -0.59 26.50
N ASN A 56 -2.04 -1.15 26.83
CA ASN A 56 -3.21 -1.08 25.94
C ASN A 56 -3.55 0.37 25.55
N GLY A 57 -3.51 1.29 26.52
CA GLY A 57 -3.78 2.71 26.26
C GLY A 57 -2.78 3.36 25.29
N GLN A 58 -1.50 2.98 25.36
CA GLN A 58 -0.47 3.48 24.44
C GLN A 58 -0.68 2.94 23.02
N ILE A 59 -0.99 1.64 22.86
CA ILE A 59 -1.29 1.03 21.56
C ILE A 59 -2.53 1.68 20.96
N MET A 60 -3.62 1.80 21.73
CA MET A 60 -4.84 2.45 21.28
C MET A 60 -4.64 3.93 20.90
N GLY A 61 -3.81 4.66 21.66
CA GLY A 61 -3.43 6.03 21.31
C GLY A 61 -2.68 6.11 19.99
N MET A 62 -1.75 5.19 19.74
CA MET A 62 -1.03 5.09 18.48
C MET A 62 -1.99 4.76 17.31
N MET A 63 -2.87 3.77 17.46
CA MET A 63 -3.85 3.43 16.44
C MET A 63 -4.79 4.58 16.11
N LYS A 64 -5.19 5.35 17.12
CA LYS A 64 -6.00 6.57 16.89
C LYS A 64 -5.25 7.61 16.04
N MET A 65 -3.94 7.71 16.18
CA MET A 65 -3.12 8.61 15.35
C MET A 65 -2.94 8.11 13.91
N MET A 66 -3.07 6.81 13.67
CA MET A 66 -3.06 6.25 12.31
C MET A 66 -4.31 6.58 11.51
N GLY A 67 -5.37 7.04 12.16
CA GLY A 67 -6.65 7.36 11.56
C GLY A 67 -7.67 6.22 11.65
N PRO A 68 -8.93 6.49 11.30
CA PRO A 68 -10.00 5.51 11.34
C PRO A 68 -9.91 4.54 10.16
N ASN A 69 -10.44 3.34 10.35
CA ASN A 69 -10.75 2.43 9.25
C ASN A 69 -12.10 2.85 8.63
N TYR A 70 -12.14 2.96 7.31
CA TYR A 70 -13.35 3.32 6.57
C TYR A 70 -13.29 2.79 5.13
N TYR A 71 -14.41 2.81 4.44
CA TYR A 71 -14.42 2.60 3.00
C TYR A 71 -15.06 3.79 2.29
N TRP A 72 -14.69 3.97 1.02
CA TRP A 72 -15.08 5.13 0.25
C TRP A 72 -15.45 4.72 -1.17
N PRO A 73 -16.76 4.60 -1.48
CA PRO A 73 -17.19 4.28 -2.83
C PRO A 73 -16.77 5.39 -3.81
N VAL A 74 -16.00 5.01 -4.83
CA VAL A 74 -15.56 5.91 -5.92
C VAL A 74 -16.62 5.91 -7.02
N SER A 75 -17.11 4.72 -7.37
CA SER A 75 -18.13 4.51 -8.40
C SER A 75 -19.04 3.36 -8.00
N LYS A 76 -20.35 3.53 -8.22
CA LYS A 76 -21.34 2.48 -7.99
C LYS A 76 -21.73 1.74 -9.27
N ASN A 77 -21.41 2.30 -10.44
CA ASN A 77 -21.83 1.82 -11.73
C ASN A 77 -20.65 1.86 -12.70
N GLY A 78 -19.87 0.79 -12.76
CA GLY A 78 -18.89 0.60 -13.81
C GLY A 78 -19.56 0.12 -15.11
N SER A 79 -18.81 0.12 -16.20
CA SER A 79 -19.28 -0.38 -17.50
C SER A 79 -19.34 -1.92 -17.57
N THR A 80 -18.85 -2.62 -16.54
CA THR A 80 -18.77 -4.08 -16.44
C THR A 80 -19.31 -4.58 -15.09
N ASN A 81 -19.59 -5.89 -15.00
CA ASN A 81 -19.96 -6.57 -13.75
C ASN A 81 -18.75 -6.86 -12.85
N TYR A 82 -17.60 -6.26 -13.14
CA TYR A 82 -16.37 -6.40 -12.34
C TYR A 82 -16.22 -5.25 -11.37
N GLY A 83 -15.71 -5.56 -10.18
CA GLY A 83 -15.40 -4.59 -9.14
C GLY A 83 -13.90 -4.47 -8.90
N VAL A 84 -13.45 -3.29 -8.52
CA VAL A 84 -12.08 -3.03 -8.10
C VAL A 84 -12.09 -2.49 -6.67
N LEU A 85 -11.59 -3.29 -5.74
CA LEU A 85 -11.40 -2.91 -4.35
C LEU A 85 -9.96 -2.49 -4.13
N ILE A 86 -9.74 -1.21 -3.92
CA ILE A 86 -8.40 -0.64 -3.70
C ILE A 86 -8.15 -0.55 -2.21
N MET A 87 -7.16 -1.30 -1.72
CA MET A 87 -6.82 -1.37 -0.30
C MET A 87 -5.58 -0.55 0.02
N ALA A 88 -5.72 0.39 0.96
CA ALA A 88 -4.63 1.24 1.42
C ALA A 88 -4.66 1.43 2.94
N HIS A 89 -3.50 1.69 3.54
CA HIS A 89 -3.42 1.89 4.99
C HIS A 89 -3.92 3.26 5.49
N GLY A 90 -4.17 4.20 4.56
CA GLY A 90 -4.46 5.60 4.88
C GLY A 90 -3.19 6.47 4.85
N TYR A 91 -3.32 7.65 4.26
CA TYR A 91 -2.22 8.62 4.08
C TYR A 91 -2.54 9.97 4.73
N GLY A 92 -3.54 9.97 5.61
CA GLY A 92 -4.14 11.20 6.15
C GLY A 92 -5.07 11.91 5.17
N PRO A 93 -5.80 12.94 5.62
CA PRO A 93 -6.89 13.52 4.85
C PRO A 93 -6.51 13.98 3.44
N GLY A 94 -5.32 14.58 3.28
CA GLY A 94 -4.84 15.05 1.97
C GLY A 94 -4.45 13.88 1.06
N GLY A 95 -3.64 12.93 1.55
CA GLY A 95 -3.19 11.79 0.76
C GLY A 95 -4.33 10.83 0.40
N ASP A 96 -5.32 10.68 1.28
CA ASP A 96 -6.52 9.88 1.00
C ASP A 96 -7.37 10.52 -0.11
N LEU A 97 -7.49 11.86 -0.10
CA LEU A 97 -8.19 12.59 -1.16
C LEU A 97 -7.41 12.53 -2.49
N ASP A 98 -6.10 12.61 -2.45
CA ASP A 98 -5.25 12.44 -3.64
C ASP A 98 -5.46 11.05 -4.26
N LEU A 99 -5.48 9.99 -3.44
CA LEU A 99 -5.78 8.64 -3.91
C LEU A 99 -7.19 8.55 -4.50
N PHE A 100 -8.21 9.06 -3.79
CA PHE A 100 -9.59 9.07 -4.27
C PHE A 100 -9.72 9.76 -5.63
N ASN A 101 -9.12 10.91 -5.79
CA ASN A 101 -9.14 11.65 -7.06
C ASN A 101 -8.39 10.90 -8.17
N SER A 102 -7.26 10.27 -7.85
CA SER A 102 -6.45 9.55 -8.82
C SER A 102 -7.18 8.34 -9.42
N VAL A 103 -8.00 7.65 -8.63
CA VAL A 103 -8.67 6.41 -9.08
C VAL A 103 -10.04 6.64 -9.72
N GLN A 104 -10.47 7.90 -9.92
CA GLN A 104 -11.74 8.20 -10.59
C GLN A 104 -11.85 7.56 -11.98
N ASP A 105 -10.75 7.53 -12.73
CA ASP A 105 -10.71 6.91 -14.07
C ASP A 105 -10.89 5.39 -14.02
N VAL A 106 -10.49 4.72 -12.94
CA VAL A 106 -10.79 3.29 -12.72
C VAL A 106 -12.29 3.10 -12.54
N GLY A 107 -12.93 4.04 -11.81
CA GLY A 107 -14.37 4.05 -11.55
C GLY A 107 -15.25 4.22 -12.80
N LEU A 108 -14.70 4.67 -13.93
CA LEU A 108 -15.43 4.73 -15.21
C LEU A 108 -15.62 3.34 -15.82
N ASP A 109 -14.64 2.46 -15.65
CA ASP A 109 -14.65 1.12 -16.25
C ASP A 109 -15.22 0.07 -15.28
N TYR A 110 -14.96 0.22 -13.99
CA TYR A 110 -15.29 -0.78 -12.97
C TYR A 110 -16.02 -0.14 -11.79
N GLN A 111 -16.91 -0.89 -11.14
CA GLN A 111 -17.36 -0.46 -9.82
C GLN A 111 -16.16 -0.43 -8.87
N THR A 112 -15.84 0.74 -8.35
CA THR A 112 -14.60 0.95 -7.59
C THR A 112 -14.89 1.46 -6.19
N THR A 113 -14.22 0.88 -5.20
CA THR A 113 -14.28 1.29 -3.79
C THR A 113 -12.88 1.32 -3.20
N LEU A 114 -12.56 2.35 -2.43
CA LEU A 114 -11.39 2.38 -1.56
C LEU A 114 -11.72 1.73 -0.22
N SER A 115 -10.86 0.86 0.29
CA SER A 115 -10.89 0.36 1.66
C SER A 115 -9.65 0.85 2.39
N MET A 116 -9.85 1.73 3.38
CA MET A 116 -8.80 2.54 3.99
C MET A 116 -8.60 2.13 5.45
N GLY A 117 -7.36 1.81 5.80
CA GLY A 117 -6.96 1.46 7.16
C GLY A 117 -6.04 0.26 7.24
N MET A 118 -5.32 0.14 8.34
CA MET A 118 -4.30 -0.90 8.56
C MET A 118 -4.87 -2.31 8.75
N SER A 119 -6.16 -2.44 9.02
CA SER A 119 -6.83 -3.73 9.30
C SER A 119 -6.14 -4.54 10.43
N MET A 120 -5.52 -3.86 11.39
CA MET A 120 -4.72 -4.48 12.44
C MET A 120 -5.58 -5.19 13.51
N MET A 121 -6.77 -4.66 13.79
CA MET A 121 -7.68 -5.17 14.83
C MET A 121 -9.10 -5.43 14.33
N THR A 122 -9.40 -5.09 13.11
CA THR A 122 -10.72 -5.28 12.49
C THR A 122 -10.62 -5.27 10.98
N SER A 123 -11.40 -6.09 10.32
CA SER A 123 -11.58 -6.13 8.87
C SER A 123 -12.95 -5.61 8.43
N THR A 124 -13.77 -5.09 9.37
CA THR A 124 -15.16 -4.71 9.12
C THR A 124 -15.34 -3.78 7.92
N HIS A 125 -14.46 -2.78 7.76
CA HIS A 125 -14.50 -1.86 6.61
C HIS A 125 -14.23 -2.56 5.27
N VAL A 126 -13.39 -3.61 5.27
CA VAL A 126 -13.12 -4.44 4.08
C VAL A 126 -14.34 -5.30 3.76
N ILE A 127 -14.91 -5.96 4.78
CA ILE A 127 -16.11 -6.80 4.66
C ILE A 127 -17.28 -5.98 4.14
N CYS A 128 -17.51 -4.80 4.71
CA CYS A 128 -18.60 -3.92 4.29
C CYS A 128 -18.45 -3.44 2.85
N SER A 129 -17.22 -3.10 2.44
CA SER A 129 -16.97 -2.71 1.05
C SER A 129 -17.24 -3.85 0.06
N VAL A 130 -16.80 -5.07 0.38
CA VAL A 130 -17.07 -6.27 -0.43
C VAL A 130 -18.55 -6.57 -0.51
N ASN A 131 -19.25 -6.56 0.63
CA ASN A 131 -20.69 -6.84 0.68
C ASN A 131 -21.49 -5.82 -0.12
N GLU A 132 -21.14 -4.54 -0.07
CA GLU A 132 -21.80 -3.52 -0.88
C GLU A 132 -21.57 -3.75 -2.38
N MET A 133 -20.35 -4.11 -2.80
CA MET A 133 -20.08 -4.43 -4.20
C MET A 133 -20.89 -5.62 -4.69
N ILE A 134 -20.98 -6.69 -3.88
CA ILE A 134 -21.81 -7.86 -4.20
C ILE A 134 -23.29 -7.47 -4.27
N HIS A 135 -23.78 -6.66 -3.34
CA HIS A 135 -25.16 -6.17 -3.34
C HIS A 135 -25.48 -5.34 -4.60
N ASN A 136 -24.50 -4.64 -5.14
CA ASN A 136 -24.59 -3.89 -6.40
C ASN A 136 -24.36 -4.77 -7.64
N ASN A 137 -24.49 -6.09 -7.54
CA ASN A 137 -24.37 -7.08 -8.61
C ASN A 137 -22.98 -7.18 -9.23
N VAL A 138 -21.91 -6.90 -8.48
CA VAL A 138 -20.55 -7.23 -8.88
C VAL A 138 -20.37 -8.75 -8.84
N GLU A 139 -19.98 -9.36 -9.94
CA GLU A 139 -19.79 -10.80 -10.07
C GLU A 139 -18.37 -11.24 -9.66
N LYS A 140 -17.37 -10.39 -9.89
CA LYS A 140 -15.97 -10.67 -9.54
C LYS A 140 -15.29 -9.40 -9.07
N ILE A 141 -14.56 -9.50 -7.97
CA ILE A 141 -13.85 -8.38 -7.34
C ILE A 141 -12.34 -8.59 -7.47
N PHE A 142 -11.66 -7.59 -8.02
CA PHE A 142 -10.21 -7.51 -8.06
C PHE A 142 -9.71 -6.61 -6.92
N VAL A 143 -8.93 -7.17 -6.02
CA VAL A 143 -8.35 -6.43 -4.90
C VAL A 143 -6.97 -5.91 -5.30
N VAL A 144 -6.81 -4.60 -5.27
CA VAL A 144 -5.56 -3.91 -5.59
C VAL A 144 -4.89 -3.46 -4.28
N PRO A 145 -3.82 -4.12 -3.85
CA PRO A 145 -3.07 -3.69 -2.68
C PRO A 145 -2.19 -2.48 -3.01
N VAL A 146 -2.45 -1.36 -2.33
CA VAL A 146 -1.65 -0.13 -2.48
C VAL A 146 -0.38 -0.25 -1.64
N SER A 147 0.61 -0.89 -2.23
CA SER A 147 1.93 -1.13 -1.65
C SER A 147 3.00 -1.14 -2.74
N SER A 148 4.23 -0.77 -2.39
CA SER A 148 5.40 -0.86 -3.26
C SER A 148 5.93 -2.30 -3.41
N THR A 149 5.53 -3.21 -2.53
CA THR A 149 5.96 -4.62 -2.51
C THR A 149 4.90 -5.54 -1.91
N ALA A 150 4.88 -6.80 -2.33
CA ALA A 150 4.11 -7.86 -1.70
C ALA A 150 4.76 -8.35 -0.37
N HIS A 151 6.03 -8.05 -0.18
CA HIS A 151 6.84 -8.57 0.94
C HIS A 151 6.78 -7.62 2.14
N ASN A 152 5.61 -7.48 2.76
CA ASN A 152 5.45 -6.72 3.99
C ASN A 152 4.28 -7.24 4.84
N THR A 153 4.28 -6.88 6.10
CA THR A 153 3.30 -7.32 7.09
C THR A 153 1.87 -6.91 6.74
N LEU A 154 1.69 -5.74 6.13
CA LEU A 154 0.36 -5.22 5.77
C LEU A 154 -0.29 -6.05 4.66
N VAL A 155 0.45 -6.36 3.59
CA VAL A 155 -0.06 -7.18 2.49
C VAL A 155 -0.35 -8.60 2.98
N ARG A 156 0.49 -9.17 3.86
CA ARG A 156 0.20 -10.47 4.49
C ARG A 156 -1.08 -10.44 5.32
N GLN A 157 -1.35 -9.35 6.07
CA GLN A 157 -2.61 -9.21 6.78
C GLN A 157 -3.81 -9.14 5.84
N TRP A 158 -3.69 -8.44 4.72
CA TRP A 158 -4.74 -8.40 3.70
C TRP A 158 -4.97 -9.78 3.06
N ASN A 159 -3.89 -10.51 2.73
CA ASN A 159 -4.01 -11.88 2.24
C ASN A 159 -4.72 -12.78 3.27
N TYR A 160 -4.44 -12.62 4.57
CA TYR A 160 -5.15 -13.32 5.63
C TYR A 160 -6.64 -13.00 5.63
N ILE A 161 -7.03 -11.73 5.51
CA ILE A 161 -8.43 -11.31 5.44
C ILE A 161 -9.16 -11.98 4.27
N PHE A 162 -8.52 -12.08 3.11
CA PHE A 162 -9.09 -12.74 1.93
C PHE A 162 -8.87 -14.25 1.88
N ASN A 163 -8.49 -14.87 3.00
CA ASN A 163 -8.30 -16.32 3.14
C ASN A 163 -7.26 -16.92 2.19
N LEU A 164 -6.27 -16.14 1.78
CA LEU A 164 -5.13 -16.53 0.94
C LEU A 164 -3.93 -16.99 1.77
N GLU A 165 -3.86 -16.61 3.04
CA GLU A 165 -2.90 -17.06 4.04
C GLU A 165 -3.61 -17.58 5.29
N ASP A 166 -3.03 -18.61 5.93
CA ASP A 166 -3.62 -19.23 7.13
C ASP A 166 -3.30 -18.46 8.41
N ASN A 167 -2.17 -17.74 8.41
CA ASN A 167 -1.69 -17.04 9.60
C ASN A 167 -1.85 -15.53 9.42
N TYR A 168 -2.41 -14.89 10.46
CA TYR A 168 -2.47 -13.43 10.51
C TYR A 168 -1.07 -12.82 10.70
N ALA A 169 -0.90 -11.60 10.20
CA ALA A 169 0.36 -10.86 10.33
C ALA A 169 0.33 -9.83 11.48
N TYR A 170 -0.84 -9.35 11.85
CA TYR A 170 -1.06 -8.43 12.96
C TYR A 170 -1.88 -9.06 14.07
N SER A 171 -3.14 -9.35 13.83
CA SER A 171 -4.02 -10.06 14.73
C SER A 171 -5.08 -10.84 13.97
N ASP A 172 -5.73 -11.77 14.66
CA ASP A 172 -6.87 -12.51 14.13
C ASP A 172 -8.06 -11.56 13.96
N VAL A 173 -8.53 -11.45 12.73
CA VAL A 173 -9.69 -10.63 12.35
C VAL A 173 -10.61 -11.45 11.47
N GLU A 174 -11.85 -11.01 11.33
CA GLU A 174 -12.83 -11.71 10.49
C GLU A 174 -12.31 -11.83 9.05
N ARG A 175 -12.50 -13.02 8.44
CA ARG A 175 -12.00 -13.39 7.11
C ARG A 175 -13.13 -13.46 6.09
N ILE A 176 -12.80 -13.12 4.86
CA ILE A 176 -13.73 -13.19 3.72
C ILE A 176 -13.42 -14.47 2.93
N LYS A 177 -14.44 -15.33 2.76
CA LYS A 177 -14.37 -16.52 1.92
C LYS A 177 -15.27 -16.34 0.72
N ASN A 178 -14.70 -15.92 -0.40
CA ASN A 178 -15.44 -15.75 -1.64
C ASN A 178 -14.52 -16.08 -2.83
N GLU A 179 -14.85 -17.09 -3.61
CA GLU A 179 -14.08 -17.57 -4.76
C GLU A 179 -14.04 -16.55 -5.92
N ASN A 180 -14.92 -15.57 -5.91
CA ASN A 180 -14.98 -14.51 -6.92
C ASN A 180 -14.11 -13.30 -6.58
N ILE A 181 -13.27 -13.39 -5.54
CA ILE A 181 -12.31 -12.35 -5.17
C ILE A 181 -10.91 -12.77 -5.60
N VAL A 182 -10.24 -11.88 -6.33
CA VAL A 182 -8.87 -12.08 -6.82
C VAL A 182 -7.99 -10.98 -6.25
N MET A 183 -6.99 -11.34 -5.45
CA MET A 183 -5.94 -10.43 -5.01
C MET A 183 -4.93 -10.26 -6.14
N LEU A 184 -4.69 -9.01 -6.54
CA LEU A 184 -3.65 -8.66 -7.50
C LEU A 184 -2.31 -8.44 -6.77
N ASP A 185 -1.22 -8.61 -7.51
CA ASP A 185 0.10 -8.25 -6.98
C ASP A 185 0.24 -6.74 -6.84
N PRO A 186 0.97 -6.23 -5.84
CA PRO A 186 1.38 -4.82 -5.79
C PRO A 186 2.20 -4.41 -7.01
N ILE A 187 2.30 -3.09 -7.25
CA ILE A 187 3.04 -2.57 -8.42
C ILE A 187 4.51 -3.00 -8.47
N SER A 188 5.16 -3.18 -7.32
CA SER A 188 6.55 -3.67 -7.18
C SER A 188 7.52 -3.01 -8.19
N ASP A 189 8.31 -3.82 -8.91
CA ASP A 189 9.20 -3.35 -9.98
C ASP A 189 8.56 -3.49 -11.38
N HIS A 190 7.22 -3.47 -11.45
CA HIS A 190 6.49 -3.50 -12.72
C HIS A 190 6.98 -2.39 -13.68
N MET A 191 6.78 -2.57 -14.99
CA MET A 191 7.21 -1.60 -15.99
C MET A 191 6.66 -0.19 -15.74
N TYR A 192 5.45 -0.08 -15.18
CA TYR A 192 4.88 1.22 -14.82
C TYR A 192 5.57 1.88 -13.64
N ALA A 193 5.98 1.14 -12.61
CA ALA A 193 6.81 1.69 -11.54
C ALA A 193 8.15 2.22 -12.09
N LYS A 194 8.79 1.44 -12.96
CA LYS A 194 10.04 1.84 -13.65
C LYS A 194 9.87 3.13 -14.44
N LYS A 195 8.77 3.27 -15.19
CA LYS A 195 8.46 4.51 -15.94
C LYS A 195 8.23 5.70 -15.02
N ILE A 196 7.45 5.54 -13.94
CA ILE A 196 7.18 6.61 -12.97
C ILE A 196 8.49 7.13 -12.38
N ILE A 197 9.34 6.24 -11.86
CA ILE A 197 10.60 6.64 -11.23
C ILE A 197 11.57 7.24 -12.25
N LEU A 198 11.58 6.75 -13.50
CA LEU A 198 12.35 7.37 -14.58
C LEU A 198 11.87 8.81 -14.87
N GLU A 199 10.56 9.04 -14.99
CA GLU A 199 10.00 10.36 -15.21
C GLU A 199 10.33 11.31 -14.06
N TYR A 200 10.17 10.85 -12.80
CA TYR A 200 10.56 11.65 -11.63
C TYR A 200 12.05 11.96 -11.56
N THR A 201 12.91 11.06 -12.06
CA THR A 201 14.34 11.29 -12.19
C THR A 201 14.62 12.37 -13.24
N ASN A 202 14.00 12.27 -14.41
CA ASN A 202 14.18 13.20 -15.51
C ASN A 202 13.69 14.62 -15.17
N GLU A 203 12.68 14.76 -14.31
CA GLU A 203 12.20 16.09 -13.85
C GLU A 203 13.26 16.88 -13.09
N ILE A 204 14.23 16.21 -12.45
CA ILE A 204 15.24 16.84 -11.57
C ILE A 204 16.68 16.71 -12.10
N SER A 205 16.90 15.84 -13.08
CA SER A 205 18.20 15.64 -13.71
C SER A 205 18.50 16.79 -14.70
N VAL A 206 19.74 17.28 -14.67
CA VAL A 206 20.24 18.35 -15.57
C VAL A 206 21.58 18.01 -16.20
N ASP A 207 22.38 17.14 -15.55
CA ASP A 207 23.70 16.70 -16.03
C ASP A 207 23.94 15.22 -15.63
N PRO A 208 23.26 14.28 -16.31
CA PRO A 208 23.18 12.86 -15.91
C PRO A 208 24.53 12.18 -15.69
N GLU A 209 25.57 12.55 -16.41
CA GLU A 209 26.91 11.93 -16.28
C GLU A 209 27.60 12.30 -14.95
N ASN A 210 27.29 13.50 -14.43
CA ASN A 210 27.81 14.04 -13.18
C ASN A 210 26.79 13.98 -12.03
N GLU A 211 25.81 13.08 -12.10
CA GLU A 211 24.78 12.90 -11.08
C GLU A 211 24.86 11.52 -10.42
N ALA A 212 24.44 11.48 -9.15
CA ALA A 212 24.22 10.25 -8.38
C ALA A 212 22.79 10.20 -7.92
N LEU A 213 22.06 9.14 -8.28
CA LEU A 213 20.65 8.94 -7.96
C LEU A 213 20.47 8.03 -6.75
N ILE A 214 19.69 8.49 -5.80
CA ILE A 214 19.15 7.71 -4.69
C ILE A 214 17.67 7.41 -4.96
N ILE A 215 17.30 6.12 -4.97
CA ILE A 215 15.91 5.67 -4.94
C ILE A 215 15.62 5.30 -3.49
N ILE A 216 14.67 6.00 -2.84
CA ILE A 216 14.38 5.79 -1.42
C ILE A 216 12.98 5.26 -1.20
N ALA A 217 12.84 4.25 -0.33
CA ALA A 217 11.56 3.70 0.09
C ALA A 217 11.46 3.61 1.62
N HIS A 218 10.23 3.36 2.11
CA HIS A 218 9.97 3.13 3.51
C HIS A 218 10.70 1.88 4.03
N GLY A 219 10.62 0.78 3.31
CA GLY A 219 11.17 -0.52 3.67
C GLY A 219 10.31 -1.30 4.69
N PRO A 220 10.23 -2.63 4.55
CA PRO A 220 9.58 -3.52 5.50
C PRO A 220 10.33 -3.57 6.84
N ILE A 221 9.60 -3.95 7.91
CA ILE A 221 10.22 -4.15 9.24
C ILE A 221 11.16 -5.35 9.24
N ASP A 222 10.77 -6.43 8.57
CA ASP A 222 11.56 -7.66 8.49
C ASP A 222 12.73 -7.51 7.52
N GLU A 223 13.90 -8.01 7.94
CA GLU A 223 15.15 -7.87 7.16
C GLU A 223 15.16 -8.77 5.91
N ALA A 224 14.50 -9.92 5.92
CA ALA A 224 14.43 -10.78 4.75
C ALA A 224 13.53 -10.12 3.68
N ASP A 225 12.40 -9.57 4.09
CA ASP A 225 11.51 -8.80 3.22
C ASP A 225 12.22 -7.55 2.68
N ASN A 226 12.98 -6.85 3.52
CA ASN A 226 13.73 -5.67 3.12
C ASN A 226 14.78 -5.97 2.04
N LYS A 227 15.44 -7.11 2.11
CA LYS A 227 16.36 -7.55 1.06
C LYS A 227 15.65 -7.78 -0.27
N VAL A 228 14.45 -8.34 -0.25
CA VAL A 228 13.64 -8.53 -1.46
C VAL A 228 13.23 -7.17 -2.04
N GLU A 229 12.76 -6.24 -1.21
CA GLU A 229 12.39 -4.89 -1.69
C GLU A 229 13.58 -4.16 -2.30
N LEU A 230 14.76 -4.24 -1.69
CA LEU A 230 15.98 -3.66 -2.26
C LEU A 230 16.33 -4.24 -3.63
N VAL A 231 16.14 -5.55 -3.84
CA VAL A 231 16.33 -6.17 -5.17
C VAL A 231 15.34 -5.63 -6.19
N LEU A 232 14.07 -5.46 -5.83
CA LEU A 232 13.05 -4.88 -6.70
C LEU A 232 13.38 -3.42 -7.06
N MET A 233 13.84 -2.64 -6.09
CA MET A 233 14.27 -1.27 -6.32
C MET A 233 15.54 -1.17 -7.15
N ASP A 234 16.48 -2.11 -6.99
CA ASP A 234 17.67 -2.21 -7.84
C ASP A 234 17.30 -2.51 -9.30
N ASN A 235 16.25 -3.34 -9.55
CA ASN A 235 15.72 -3.55 -10.90
C ASN A 235 15.18 -2.24 -11.52
N ILE A 236 14.52 -1.40 -10.72
CA ILE A 236 14.11 -0.05 -11.14
C ILE A 236 15.35 0.79 -11.46
N GLY A 237 16.37 0.78 -10.61
CA GLY A 237 17.64 1.49 -10.83
C GLY A 237 18.36 1.05 -12.12
N GLN A 238 18.38 -0.26 -12.41
CA GLN A 238 18.94 -0.78 -13.67
C GLN A 238 18.15 -0.33 -14.90
N TYR A 239 16.83 -0.22 -14.78
CA TYR A 239 16.01 0.34 -15.84
C TYR A 239 16.36 1.80 -16.11
N ILE A 240 16.47 2.64 -15.06
CA ILE A 240 16.84 4.05 -15.18
C ILE A 240 18.23 4.18 -15.81
N LYS A 241 19.20 3.39 -15.37
CA LYS A 241 20.57 3.38 -15.93
C LYS A 241 20.60 3.08 -17.42
N LYS A 242 19.67 2.27 -17.93
CA LYS A 242 19.56 1.95 -19.37
C LYS A 242 18.90 3.07 -20.19
N HIS A 243 18.15 3.96 -19.55
CA HIS A 243 17.38 5.00 -20.22
C HIS A 243 17.89 6.42 -19.96
N THR A 244 18.95 6.54 -19.16
CA THR A 244 19.65 7.79 -18.86
C THR A 244 21.16 7.58 -18.93
N ASN A 245 21.93 8.67 -18.82
CA ASN A 245 23.39 8.60 -18.66
C ASN A 245 23.81 8.61 -17.18
N ILE A 246 22.87 8.47 -16.23
CA ILE A 246 23.19 8.38 -14.80
C ILE A 246 23.79 7.00 -14.51
N ASN A 247 25.10 6.98 -14.19
CA ASN A 247 25.82 5.74 -13.96
C ASN A 247 25.91 5.32 -12.49
N THR A 248 25.71 6.27 -11.56
CA THR A 248 25.77 6.06 -10.12
C THR A 248 24.34 6.08 -9.57
N ILE A 249 23.77 4.90 -9.38
CA ILE A 249 22.39 4.74 -8.86
C ILE A 249 22.42 3.76 -7.69
N LYS A 250 21.74 4.08 -6.61
CA LYS A 250 21.61 3.18 -5.47
C LYS A 250 20.22 3.28 -4.82
N ALA A 251 19.65 2.11 -4.52
CA ALA A 251 18.42 1.98 -3.78
C ALA A 251 18.69 1.89 -2.27
N PHE A 252 17.81 2.48 -1.48
CA PHE A 252 17.85 2.44 -0.02
C PHE A 252 16.45 2.37 0.57
N THR A 253 16.33 1.72 1.72
CA THR A 253 15.14 1.71 2.54
C THR A 253 15.44 2.33 3.90
N LEU A 254 14.45 3.00 4.49
CA LEU A 254 14.60 3.59 5.82
C LEU A 254 14.33 2.57 6.93
N GLN A 255 13.43 1.62 6.69
CA GLN A 255 12.86 0.73 7.70
C GLN A 255 12.35 1.52 8.93
N ASP A 256 11.52 2.52 8.67
CA ASP A 256 11.12 3.55 9.64
C ASP A 256 10.35 2.99 10.84
N ASP A 257 9.70 1.82 10.68
CA ASP A 257 8.98 1.09 11.72
C ASP A 257 9.81 -0.02 12.38
N ALA A 258 11.02 -0.27 11.91
CA ALA A 258 11.94 -1.22 12.51
C ALA A 258 12.57 -0.67 13.82
N PRO A 259 13.27 -1.49 14.61
CA PRO A 259 14.02 -1.00 15.75
C PRO A 259 14.93 0.18 15.39
N LYS A 260 14.96 1.19 16.26
CA LYS A 260 15.67 2.47 16.05
C LYS A 260 17.10 2.31 15.50
N GLN A 261 17.85 1.32 15.99
CA GLN A 261 19.22 1.05 15.54
C GLN A 261 19.29 0.68 14.07
N ILE A 262 18.31 -0.06 13.56
CA ILE A 262 18.25 -0.45 12.12
C ILE A 262 18.08 0.81 11.27
N ARG A 263 17.13 1.66 11.64
CA ARG A 263 16.89 2.94 10.96
C ARG A 263 18.13 3.84 10.99
N GLU A 264 18.79 3.95 12.13
CA GLU A 264 20.02 4.75 12.28
C GLU A 264 21.13 4.24 11.36
N ASN A 265 21.36 2.93 11.32
CA ASN A 265 22.33 2.31 10.41
C ASN A 265 21.99 2.58 8.94
N ASN A 266 20.70 2.51 8.57
CA ASN A 266 20.26 2.81 7.20
C ASN A 266 20.54 4.26 6.84
N LEU A 267 20.27 5.21 7.73
CA LEU A 267 20.60 6.63 7.51
C LEU A 267 22.10 6.86 7.38
N GLU A 268 22.94 6.21 8.19
CA GLU A 268 24.40 6.29 8.08
C GLU A 268 24.88 5.77 6.71
N ASN A 269 24.31 4.66 6.22
CA ASN A 269 24.64 4.13 4.90
C ASN A 269 24.25 5.08 3.76
N ILE A 270 23.09 5.75 3.88
CA ILE A 270 22.67 6.75 2.89
C ILE A 270 23.61 7.96 2.93
N LYS A 271 23.93 8.48 4.10
CA LYS A 271 24.87 9.61 4.27
C LYS A 271 26.25 9.31 3.72
N ALA A 272 26.77 8.11 4.00
CA ALA A 272 28.06 7.67 3.45
C ALA A 272 28.06 7.61 1.91
N PHE A 273 26.94 7.19 1.30
CA PHE A 273 26.79 7.22 -0.15
C PHE A 273 26.74 8.66 -0.69
N MET A 274 26.03 9.56 -0.01
CA MET A 274 25.95 10.98 -0.38
C MET A 274 27.33 11.64 -0.29
N GLU A 275 28.04 11.49 0.83
CA GLU A 275 29.40 12.03 1.03
C GLU A 275 30.38 11.53 -0.04
N LYS A 276 30.36 10.21 -0.30
CA LYS A 276 31.21 9.64 -1.35
C LYS A 276 30.92 10.26 -2.71
N SER A 277 29.64 10.38 -3.07
CA SER A 277 29.23 10.92 -4.36
C SER A 277 29.59 12.41 -4.50
N GLN A 278 29.43 13.21 -3.44
CA GLN A 278 29.84 14.62 -3.42
C GLN A 278 31.35 14.76 -3.54
N ASN A 279 32.16 13.91 -2.87
CA ASN A 279 33.63 13.90 -3.01
C ASN A 279 34.09 13.50 -4.42
N GLU A 280 33.27 12.74 -5.16
CA GLU A 280 33.46 12.43 -6.58
C GLU A 280 32.98 13.58 -7.51
N GLY A 281 32.53 14.70 -6.96
CA GLY A 281 32.02 15.86 -7.70
C GLY A 281 30.64 15.68 -8.30
N LYS A 282 29.85 14.70 -7.82
CA LYS A 282 28.51 14.42 -8.33
C LYS A 282 27.44 15.19 -7.59
N ARG A 283 26.45 15.69 -8.33
CA ARG A 283 25.20 16.24 -7.80
C ARG A 283 24.31 15.10 -7.33
N ILE A 284 23.77 15.20 -6.12
CA ILE A 284 22.87 14.18 -5.56
C ILE A 284 21.44 14.44 -5.99
N LEU A 285 20.85 13.42 -6.61
CA LEU A 285 19.40 13.34 -6.88
C LEU A 285 18.76 12.31 -5.95
N MET A 286 17.58 12.59 -5.48
CA MET A 286 16.77 11.64 -4.71
C MET A 286 15.35 11.57 -5.29
N VAL A 287 14.84 10.36 -5.48
CA VAL A 287 13.45 10.09 -5.87
C VAL A 287 12.83 9.10 -4.92
N SER A 288 11.52 9.19 -4.68
CA SER A 288 10.84 8.30 -3.75
C SER A 288 10.14 7.14 -4.47
N ASN A 289 10.36 5.91 -3.99
CA ASN A 289 9.54 4.74 -4.28
C ASN A 289 8.49 4.55 -3.16
N LEU A 290 7.73 5.62 -2.90
CA LEU A 290 6.69 5.70 -1.88
C LEU A 290 5.34 5.84 -2.55
N MET A 291 4.31 5.25 -1.96
CA MET A 291 2.96 5.34 -2.51
C MET A 291 2.43 6.78 -2.46
N SER A 292 2.54 7.44 -1.32
CA SER A 292 2.12 8.86 -1.15
C SER A 292 3.32 9.80 -1.13
N GLY A 293 3.15 11.00 -1.69
CA GLY A 293 4.11 12.09 -1.62
C GLY A 293 4.15 12.84 -0.28
N GLN A 294 3.42 12.40 0.74
CA GLN A 294 3.29 13.09 2.02
C GLN A 294 3.85 12.22 3.17
N GLY A 295 4.39 12.85 4.20
CA GLY A 295 4.82 12.17 5.43
C GLY A 295 6.34 12.02 5.55
N ILE A 296 6.95 11.00 4.98
CA ILE A 296 8.39 10.68 5.15
C ILE A 296 9.30 11.80 4.65
N GLN A 297 8.88 12.55 3.63
CA GLN A 297 9.67 13.64 3.05
C GLN A 297 10.11 14.69 4.07
N ARG A 298 9.24 15.03 5.03
CA ARG A 298 9.60 15.96 6.12
C ARG A 298 10.66 15.39 7.06
N LYS A 299 10.63 14.07 7.31
CA LYS A 299 11.65 13.40 8.10
C LYS A 299 12.98 13.40 7.35
N LEU A 300 12.97 13.08 6.03
CA LEU A 300 14.16 13.06 5.20
C LEU A 300 14.88 14.42 5.15
N SER A 301 14.14 15.51 5.03
CA SER A 301 14.73 16.86 5.07
C SER A 301 15.49 17.12 6.38
N LYS A 302 15.00 16.62 7.51
CA LYS A 302 15.69 16.71 8.79
C LYS A 302 16.86 15.73 8.92
N ASP A 303 16.66 14.50 8.45
CA ASP A 303 17.67 13.43 8.54
C ASP A 303 18.93 13.76 7.71
N PHE A 304 18.76 14.47 6.59
CA PHE A 304 19.83 14.86 5.65
C PHE A 304 20.15 16.37 5.70
N GLU A 305 19.85 17.02 6.83
CA GLU A 305 20.25 18.40 7.06
C GLU A 305 21.77 18.55 6.90
N GLY A 306 22.20 19.54 6.12
CA GLY A 306 23.61 19.80 5.80
C GLY A 306 24.13 19.14 4.52
N PHE A 307 23.36 18.26 3.88
CA PHE A 307 23.68 17.74 2.55
C PHE A 307 23.04 18.60 1.45
N ASP A 308 23.77 18.81 0.36
CA ASP A 308 23.21 19.40 -0.86
C ASP A 308 22.66 18.28 -1.75
N TYR A 309 21.35 18.26 -1.97
CA TYR A 309 20.67 17.28 -2.81
C TYR A 309 19.35 17.83 -3.37
N VAL A 310 18.92 17.31 -4.50
CA VAL A 310 17.62 17.63 -5.09
C VAL A 310 16.68 16.46 -4.91
N PHE A 311 15.54 16.72 -4.29
CA PHE A 311 14.57 15.68 -3.96
C PHE A 311 13.26 15.87 -4.72
N ASN A 312 12.90 14.90 -5.57
CA ASN A 312 11.54 14.76 -6.09
C ASN A 312 10.73 13.90 -5.11
N SER A 313 9.89 14.57 -4.34
CA SER A 313 9.12 13.94 -3.26
C SER A 313 7.75 13.40 -3.69
N LYS A 314 7.46 13.36 -4.99
CA LYS A 314 6.18 12.84 -5.50
C LYS A 314 6.03 11.35 -5.18
N GLY A 315 4.82 10.93 -4.79
CA GLY A 315 4.47 9.52 -4.60
C GLY A 315 3.96 8.87 -5.90
N LEU A 316 3.90 7.54 -5.92
CA LEU A 316 3.46 6.78 -7.09
C LEU A 316 1.96 6.96 -7.38
N LEU A 317 1.12 7.13 -6.34
CA LEU A 317 -0.35 7.10 -6.42
C LEU A 317 -0.97 8.12 -7.37
N THR A 318 -0.38 9.31 -7.46
CA THR A 318 -0.92 10.41 -8.26
C THR A 318 -0.41 10.41 -9.70
N HIS A 319 0.46 9.47 -10.05
CA HIS A 319 1.02 9.39 -11.40
C HIS A 319 0.06 8.64 -12.36
N PRO A 320 -0.18 9.15 -13.59
CA PRO A 320 -1.07 8.50 -14.54
C PRO A 320 -0.71 7.02 -14.83
N HIS A 321 0.56 6.68 -14.85
CA HIS A 321 1.03 5.31 -15.04
C HIS A 321 0.61 4.36 -13.91
N TYR A 322 0.39 4.84 -12.70
CA TYR A 322 -0.13 4.02 -11.62
C TYR A 322 -1.57 3.57 -11.90
N ILE A 323 -2.40 4.49 -12.36
CA ILE A 323 -3.78 4.21 -12.74
C ILE A 323 -3.86 3.28 -13.95
N GLN A 324 -2.99 3.50 -14.94
CA GLN A 324 -2.88 2.61 -16.10
C GLN A 324 -2.46 1.19 -15.68
N TRP A 325 -1.52 1.07 -14.73
CA TRP A 325 -1.15 -0.23 -14.16
C TRP A 325 -2.35 -0.94 -13.52
N ILE A 326 -3.18 -0.25 -12.71
CA ILE A 326 -4.39 -0.83 -12.13
C ILE A 326 -5.31 -1.37 -13.23
N LYS A 327 -5.63 -0.54 -14.23
CA LYS A 327 -6.55 -0.89 -15.33
C LYS A 327 -6.04 -2.09 -16.13
N GLU A 328 -4.76 -2.12 -16.47
CA GLU A 328 -4.15 -3.23 -17.21
C GLU A 328 -4.04 -4.51 -16.37
N SER A 329 -3.74 -4.40 -15.07
CA SER A 329 -3.69 -5.54 -14.17
C SER A 329 -5.07 -6.19 -14.01
N VAL A 330 -6.13 -5.41 -13.90
CA VAL A 330 -7.51 -5.93 -13.88
C VAL A 330 -7.86 -6.57 -15.22
N LYS A 331 -7.57 -5.88 -16.32
CA LYS A 331 -7.88 -6.35 -17.68
C LYS A 331 -7.24 -7.70 -17.99
N ALA A 332 -5.98 -7.90 -17.59
CA ALA A 332 -5.26 -9.17 -17.77
C ALA A 332 -5.93 -10.40 -17.09
N HIS A 333 -6.84 -10.16 -16.14
CA HIS A 333 -7.60 -11.21 -15.45
C HIS A 333 -9.04 -11.34 -15.93
N THR A 334 -9.48 -10.53 -16.90
CA THR A 334 -10.84 -10.52 -17.47
C THR A 334 -10.88 -11.01 -18.92
N GLU A 335 -9.76 -11.05 -19.59
CA GLU A 335 -9.55 -11.61 -20.94
C GLU A 335 -8.97 -13.03 -20.84
#